data_64483532d661a5dd9c6c55750d1e0ec5
#
_entry.id   64483532d661a5dd9c6c55750d1e0ec5
#
_cell.length_a   1.000
_cell.length_b   1.000
_cell.length_c   1.000
_cell.angle_alpha   90.00
_cell.angle_beta   90.00
_cell.angle_gamma   90.00
#
_symmetry.space_group_name_H-M   'P 1'
#
loop_
_entity.id
_entity.type
_entity.pdbx_description
1 polymer ?
#
loop_
_entity_poly.entity_id
_entity_poly.type
_entity_poly.pdbx_seq_one_letter_code
_entity_poly.pdbx_strand_id
1 'polypeptide(L)'
;MPGSMRIQRALARAGIASRRRAEELVAAGRVRINGAVAQTGQSVDPEHDKITVDGKAVALPAAPDWIVLNKPTGVLTTRSDPGGRRTVFDLIDDVPGLTYVGRLDYMTEGVLLLTTDGDAAHKLTHPSSEIERTYVATVRGDGADAARAAMKGVELEDGLVMPTAVSARRIGRGRWDVELTIAEGKTREVRRLCEALDLEVERLVRTKFGPVKLGTLESGRTRPLTARETEIIAALTKSGGKSKNTTGGARRERNHRNSR
;
A
#
# COMPACT_ATOMS: atom_id res chain seq x y z
N MET A 1 4.61 -26.65 0.85
CA MET A 1 4.26 -26.62 -0.58
C MET A 1 4.32 -25.19 -1.04
N PRO A 2 5.26 -24.76 -1.90
CA PRO A 2 5.24 -23.43 -2.49
C PRO A 2 4.03 -23.34 -3.42
N GLY A 3 3.15 -22.38 -3.19
CA GLY A 3 1.93 -22.15 -3.95
C GLY A 3 0.62 -22.35 -3.19
N SER A 4 0.62 -23.08 -2.07
CA SER A 4 -0.57 -23.32 -1.26
C SER A 4 -1.07 -22.05 -0.57
N MET A 5 -2.38 -21.81 -0.58
CA MET A 5 -3.01 -20.68 0.12
C MET A 5 -4.29 -21.13 0.85
N ARG A 6 -4.74 -20.35 1.84
CA ARG A 6 -6.01 -20.62 2.54
C ARG A 6 -7.19 -20.52 1.60
N ILE A 7 -8.19 -21.43 1.74
CA ILE A 7 -9.37 -21.47 0.86
C ILE A 7 -10.11 -20.13 0.80
N GLN A 8 -10.29 -19.42 1.92
CA GLN A 8 -10.95 -18.12 1.92
C GLN A 8 -10.16 -17.05 1.14
N ARG A 9 -8.83 -17.18 1.08
CA ARG A 9 -7.99 -16.33 0.24
C ARG A 9 -8.18 -16.64 -1.24
N ALA A 10 -8.22 -17.93 -1.59
CA ALA A 10 -8.45 -18.37 -2.96
C ALA A 10 -9.80 -17.85 -3.49
N LEU A 11 -10.86 -18.00 -2.70
CA LEU A 11 -12.20 -17.50 -3.05
C LEU A 11 -12.26 -15.98 -3.18
N ALA A 12 -11.54 -15.25 -2.28
CA ALA A 12 -11.48 -13.79 -2.36
C ALA A 12 -10.70 -13.32 -3.60
N ARG A 13 -9.59 -14.00 -3.96
CA ARG A 13 -8.80 -13.71 -5.16
C ARG A 13 -9.59 -14.00 -6.44
N ALA A 14 -10.44 -15.03 -6.43
CA ALA A 14 -11.34 -15.34 -7.52
C ALA A 14 -12.55 -14.37 -7.61
N GLY A 15 -12.68 -13.42 -6.70
CA GLY A 15 -13.80 -12.49 -6.67
C GLY A 15 -15.15 -13.08 -6.23
N ILE A 16 -15.15 -14.31 -5.71
CA ILE A 16 -16.38 -15.00 -5.28
C ILE A 16 -17.01 -14.31 -4.05
N ALA A 17 -16.17 -13.93 -3.06
CA ALA A 17 -16.62 -13.28 -1.85
C ALA A 17 -15.46 -12.57 -1.12
N SER A 18 -15.76 -11.65 -0.19
CA SER A 18 -14.73 -11.18 0.75
C SER A 18 -14.19 -12.33 1.60
N ARG A 19 -12.99 -12.22 2.17
CA ARG A 19 -12.39 -13.29 3.01
C ARG A 19 -13.32 -13.75 4.14
N ARG A 20 -13.98 -12.81 4.84
CA ARG A 20 -14.95 -13.13 5.90
C ARG A 20 -16.16 -13.89 5.34
N ARG A 21 -16.73 -13.40 4.25
CA ARG A 21 -17.86 -14.09 3.60
C ARG A 21 -17.47 -15.44 3.02
N ALA A 22 -16.24 -15.61 2.56
CA ALA A 22 -15.71 -16.89 2.11
C ALA A 22 -15.59 -17.90 3.25
N GLU A 23 -15.18 -17.45 4.45
CA GLU A 23 -15.19 -18.29 5.67
C GLU A 23 -16.60 -18.76 6.03
N GLU A 24 -17.60 -17.87 5.92
CA GLU A 24 -19.01 -18.23 6.13
C GLU A 24 -19.49 -19.27 5.10
N LEU A 25 -19.10 -19.14 3.83
CA LEU A 25 -19.45 -20.13 2.80
C LEU A 25 -18.81 -21.49 3.09
N VAL A 26 -17.56 -21.52 3.57
CA VAL A 26 -16.87 -22.76 3.97
C VAL A 26 -17.57 -23.39 5.18
N ALA A 27 -17.85 -22.60 6.21
CA ALA A 27 -18.53 -23.08 7.41
C ALA A 27 -19.94 -23.61 7.11
N ALA A 28 -20.64 -23.07 6.12
CA ALA A 28 -21.93 -23.53 5.64
C ALA A 28 -21.87 -24.78 4.73
N GLY A 29 -20.67 -25.36 4.51
CA GLY A 29 -20.49 -26.55 3.67
C GLY A 29 -20.74 -26.34 2.18
N ARG A 30 -20.78 -25.08 1.72
CA ARG A 30 -21.07 -24.69 0.33
C ARG A 30 -19.85 -24.76 -0.59
N VAL A 31 -18.65 -24.93 -0.01
CA VAL A 31 -17.38 -24.99 -0.72
C VAL A 31 -16.87 -26.43 -0.76
N ARG A 32 -16.42 -26.89 -1.93
CA ARG A 32 -15.79 -28.20 -2.07
C ARG A 32 -14.41 -28.05 -2.71
N ILE A 33 -13.48 -28.90 -2.28
CA ILE A 33 -12.13 -29.04 -2.86
C ILE A 33 -12.01 -30.49 -3.32
N ASN A 34 -11.75 -30.71 -4.61
CA ASN A 34 -11.65 -32.03 -5.22
C ASN A 34 -12.88 -32.94 -4.92
N GLY A 35 -14.07 -32.33 -4.85
CA GLY A 35 -15.33 -33.02 -4.55
C GLY A 35 -15.65 -33.18 -3.05
N ALA A 36 -14.68 -33.07 -2.13
CA ALA A 36 -14.90 -33.12 -0.69
C ALA A 36 -15.30 -31.75 -0.11
N VAL A 37 -16.15 -31.71 0.92
CA VAL A 37 -16.53 -30.46 1.59
C VAL A 37 -15.30 -29.85 2.27
N ALA A 38 -15.04 -28.58 1.98
CA ALA A 38 -13.91 -27.84 2.51
C ALA A 38 -14.10 -27.55 4.02
N GLN A 39 -13.01 -27.58 4.77
CA GLN A 39 -12.98 -27.20 6.19
C GLN A 39 -12.48 -25.77 6.37
N THR A 40 -12.95 -25.10 7.43
CA THR A 40 -12.47 -23.77 7.80
C THR A 40 -10.96 -23.78 8.01
N GLY A 41 -10.27 -22.85 7.35
CA GLY A 41 -8.82 -22.76 7.45
C GLY A 41 -8.04 -23.77 6.59
N GLN A 42 -8.71 -24.64 5.82
CA GLN A 42 -8.05 -25.55 4.89
C GLN A 42 -7.24 -24.78 3.84
N SER A 43 -6.09 -25.33 3.47
CA SER A 43 -5.26 -24.80 2.39
C SER A 43 -5.60 -25.51 1.08
N VAL A 44 -5.42 -24.79 -0.02
CA VAL A 44 -5.60 -25.26 -1.39
C VAL A 44 -4.38 -24.93 -2.24
N ASP A 45 -4.12 -25.75 -3.22
CA ASP A 45 -3.17 -25.48 -4.30
C ASP A 45 -3.94 -24.93 -5.52
N PRO A 46 -3.78 -23.64 -5.88
CA PRO A 46 -4.52 -23.03 -6.98
C PRO A 46 -4.28 -23.66 -8.34
N GLU A 47 -3.15 -24.35 -8.53
CA GLU A 47 -2.76 -24.96 -9.80
C GLU A 47 -3.31 -26.37 -9.97
N HIS A 48 -3.55 -27.09 -8.87
CA HIS A 48 -3.89 -28.51 -8.90
C HIS A 48 -5.27 -28.82 -8.31
N ASP A 49 -5.77 -28.01 -7.37
CA ASP A 49 -7.04 -28.28 -6.69
C ASP A 49 -8.23 -27.72 -7.47
N LYS A 50 -9.26 -28.53 -7.64
CA LYS A 50 -10.56 -28.12 -8.20
C LYS A 50 -11.46 -27.61 -7.08
N ILE A 51 -11.75 -26.31 -7.11
CA ILE A 51 -12.63 -25.66 -6.12
C ILE A 51 -14.01 -25.45 -6.75
N THR A 52 -15.06 -25.75 -5.98
CA THR A 52 -16.43 -25.40 -6.36
C THR A 52 -17.14 -24.69 -5.22
N VAL A 53 -18.04 -23.76 -5.56
CA VAL A 53 -18.96 -23.08 -4.63
C VAL A 53 -20.37 -23.30 -5.16
N ASP A 54 -21.26 -23.87 -4.36
CA ASP A 54 -22.62 -24.25 -4.75
C ASP A 54 -22.65 -25.09 -6.03
N GLY A 55 -21.67 -25.98 -6.21
CA GLY A 55 -21.52 -26.82 -7.38
C GLY A 55 -20.92 -26.13 -8.61
N LYS A 56 -20.69 -24.81 -8.60
CA LYS A 56 -20.08 -24.07 -9.71
C LYS A 56 -18.57 -24.03 -9.53
N ALA A 57 -17.83 -24.32 -10.60
CA ALA A 57 -16.37 -24.28 -10.60
C ALA A 57 -15.85 -22.83 -10.39
N VAL A 58 -14.82 -22.70 -9.57
CA VAL A 58 -14.12 -21.44 -9.30
C VAL A 58 -12.84 -21.41 -10.11
N ALA A 59 -12.74 -20.48 -11.06
CA ALA A 59 -11.50 -20.22 -11.78
C ALA A 59 -10.59 -19.33 -10.94
N LEU A 60 -9.38 -19.79 -10.66
CA LEU A 60 -8.37 -19.02 -9.97
C LEU A 60 -7.42 -18.37 -11.00
N PRO A 61 -7.20 -17.05 -10.97
CA PRO A 61 -6.23 -16.39 -11.82
C PRO A 61 -4.81 -16.93 -11.57
N ALA A 62 -4.07 -17.23 -12.64
CA ALA A 62 -2.70 -17.74 -12.55
C ALA A 62 -1.75 -16.74 -11.88
N ALA A 63 -1.92 -15.45 -12.16
CA ALA A 63 -1.15 -14.36 -11.56
C ALA A 63 -2.08 -13.29 -10.97
N PRO A 64 -1.63 -12.53 -9.97
CA PRO A 64 -2.40 -11.41 -9.45
C PRO A 64 -2.38 -10.24 -10.44
N ASP A 65 -3.52 -9.57 -10.59
CA ASP A 65 -3.62 -8.30 -11.28
C ASP A 65 -3.06 -7.17 -10.40
N TRP A 66 -2.43 -6.20 -11.07
CA TRP A 66 -1.96 -4.98 -10.45
C TRP A 66 -2.32 -3.77 -11.29
N ILE A 67 -2.97 -2.80 -10.68
CA ILE A 67 -3.41 -1.57 -11.32
C ILE A 67 -2.87 -0.39 -10.53
N VAL A 68 -2.29 0.58 -11.24
CA VAL A 68 -1.94 1.91 -10.72
C VAL A 68 -3.05 2.85 -11.13
N LEU A 69 -3.71 3.47 -10.17
CA LEU A 69 -4.71 4.52 -10.38
C LEU A 69 -4.09 5.86 -9.99
N ASN A 70 -4.21 6.89 -10.83
CA ASN A 70 -4.09 8.26 -10.38
C ASN A 70 -5.43 8.69 -9.78
N LYS A 71 -5.61 8.48 -8.48
CA LYS A 71 -6.85 8.80 -7.79
C LYS A 71 -7.11 10.31 -7.82
N PRO A 72 -8.25 10.79 -8.30
CA PRO A 72 -8.64 12.20 -8.20
C PRO A 72 -9.13 12.55 -6.79
N THR A 73 -9.28 13.85 -6.51
CA THR A 73 -10.06 14.34 -5.36
C THR A 73 -11.54 13.95 -5.49
N GLY A 74 -12.28 14.00 -4.41
CA GLY A 74 -13.75 13.75 -4.43
C GLY A 74 -14.13 12.28 -4.65
N VAL A 75 -13.19 11.35 -4.44
CA VAL A 75 -13.41 9.91 -4.62
C VAL A 75 -12.94 9.16 -3.37
N LEU A 76 -13.75 8.25 -2.86
CA LEU A 76 -13.46 7.45 -1.67
C LEU A 76 -12.63 6.22 -1.99
N THR A 77 -11.66 5.90 -1.14
CA THR A 77 -10.93 4.63 -1.20
C THR A 77 -11.68 3.58 -0.36
N THR A 78 -12.77 3.09 -0.88
CA THR A 78 -13.60 2.03 -0.29
C THR A 78 -14.28 1.23 -1.40
N ARG A 79 -14.74 0.01 -1.09
CA ARG A 79 -15.48 -0.81 -2.05
C ARG A 79 -16.92 -0.33 -2.24
N SER A 80 -17.52 0.21 -1.20
CA SER A 80 -18.88 0.77 -1.23
C SER A 80 -18.99 1.91 -0.25
N ASP A 81 -19.92 2.81 -0.51
CA ASP A 81 -20.29 3.91 0.39
C ASP A 81 -21.82 3.95 0.57
N PRO A 82 -22.33 3.80 1.79
CA PRO A 82 -23.77 3.90 2.05
C PRO A 82 -24.40 5.25 1.64
N GLY A 83 -23.59 6.31 1.59
CA GLY A 83 -24.02 7.64 1.15
C GLY A 83 -24.01 7.84 -0.35
N GLY A 84 -23.68 6.81 -1.16
CA GLY A 84 -23.68 6.88 -2.62
C GLY A 84 -22.61 7.75 -3.24
N ARG A 85 -21.59 8.13 -2.47
CA ARG A 85 -20.45 8.91 -2.99
C ARG A 85 -19.58 8.02 -3.87
N ARG A 86 -18.99 8.63 -4.90
CA ARG A 86 -18.11 7.94 -5.84
C ARG A 86 -16.91 7.29 -5.14
N THR A 87 -16.61 6.06 -5.51
CA THR A 87 -15.50 5.26 -4.99
C THR A 87 -14.43 5.05 -6.05
N VAL A 88 -13.25 4.56 -5.65
CA VAL A 88 -12.17 4.24 -6.60
C VAL A 88 -12.56 3.11 -7.56
N PHE A 89 -13.51 2.25 -7.19
CA PHE A 89 -13.98 1.16 -8.06
C PHE A 89 -14.90 1.64 -9.18
N ASP A 90 -15.50 2.85 -9.06
CA ASP A 90 -16.26 3.46 -10.14
C ASP A 90 -15.38 4.08 -11.25
N LEU A 91 -14.05 4.03 -11.07
CA LEU A 91 -13.05 4.53 -12.02
C LEU A 91 -12.32 3.42 -12.78
N ILE A 92 -12.59 2.17 -12.47
CA ILE A 92 -11.81 1.01 -12.90
C ILE A 92 -12.77 -0.03 -13.46
N ASP A 93 -12.36 -0.71 -14.52
CA ASP A 93 -13.12 -1.86 -15.03
C ASP A 93 -13.31 -2.92 -13.93
N ASP A 94 -14.42 -3.64 -13.99
CA ASP A 94 -14.73 -4.65 -12.98
C ASP A 94 -13.75 -5.82 -13.08
N VAL A 95 -12.82 -5.87 -12.12
CA VAL A 95 -11.86 -6.96 -11.96
C VAL A 95 -12.24 -7.74 -10.70
N PRO A 96 -12.67 -9.00 -10.83
CA PRO A 96 -13.05 -9.84 -9.70
C PRO A 96 -11.92 -9.95 -8.67
N GLY A 97 -12.24 -9.78 -7.39
CA GLY A 97 -11.26 -9.90 -6.31
C GLY A 97 -10.33 -8.70 -6.11
N LEU A 98 -10.44 -7.65 -6.93
CA LEU A 98 -9.60 -6.45 -6.80
C LEU A 98 -9.78 -5.78 -5.44
N THR A 99 -8.69 -5.36 -4.81
CA THR A 99 -8.65 -4.57 -3.57
C THR A 99 -7.62 -3.48 -3.66
N TYR A 100 -7.71 -2.47 -2.81
CA TYR A 100 -6.75 -1.36 -2.76
C TYR A 100 -5.58 -1.63 -1.79
N VAL A 101 -4.42 -1.08 -2.10
CA VAL A 101 -3.19 -1.14 -1.28
C VAL A 101 -3.07 0.16 -0.49
N GLY A 102 -3.48 0.12 0.77
CA GLY A 102 -3.63 1.31 1.59
C GLY A 102 -4.75 2.21 1.09
N ARG A 103 -4.83 3.39 1.65
CA ARG A 103 -5.86 4.36 1.29
C ARG A 103 -5.25 5.72 1.00
N LEU A 104 -5.97 6.50 0.22
CA LEU A 104 -5.84 7.95 0.13
C LEU A 104 -7.14 8.58 0.62
N ASP A 105 -7.04 9.68 1.34
CA ASP A 105 -8.19 10.42 1.82
C ASP A 105 -9.01 10.98 0.65
N TYR A 106 -10.25 11.37 0.92
CA TYR A 106 -11.20 11.91 -0.06
C TYR A 106 -10.61 13.05 -0.89
N MET A 107 -9.89 14.00 -0.24
CA MET A 107 -9.27 15.17 -0.87
C MET A 107 -7.78 14.95 -1.21
N THR A 108 -7.27 13.73 -1.18
CA THR A 108 -5.89 13.42 -1.56
C THR A 108 -5.87 12.72 -2.91
N GLU A 109 -4.96 13.17 -3.77
CA GLU A 109 -4.78 12.68 -5.14
C GLU A 109 -3.57 11.76 -5.28
N GLY A 110 -3.43 11.15 -6.47
CA GLY A 110 -2.19 10.52 -6.92
C GLY A 110 -2.18 9.00 -6.84
N VAL A 111 -0.99 8.43 -6.74
CA VAL A 111 -0.75 6.99 -6.85
C VAL A 111 -1.54 6.20 -5.82
N LEU A 112 -2.48 5.40 -6.28
CA LEU A 112 -3.13 4.34 -5.52
C LEU A 112 -2.95 3.02 -6.25
N LEU A 113 -2.41 2.03 -5.57
CA LEU A 113 -2.29 0.67 -6.10
C LEU A 113 -3.53 -0.14 -5.78
N LEU A 114 -3.95 -0.96 -6.74
CA LEU A 114 -4.97 -1.98 -6.53
C LEU A 114 -4.42 -3.33 -7.00
N THR A 115 -4.88 -4.42 -6.37
CA THR A 115 -4.44 -5.76 -6.71
C THR A 115 -5.49 -6.81 -6.34
N THR A 116 -5.43 -7.97 -6.99
CA THR A 116 -6.17 -9.17 -6.58
C THR A 116 -5.41 -9.99 -5.53
N ASP A 117 -4.15 -9.61 -5.19
CA ASP A 117 -3.39 -10.22 -4.07
C ASP A 117 -3.56 -9.43 -2.78
N GLY A 118 -4.59 -9.76 -2.00
CA GLY A 118 -4.85 -9.11 -0.72
C GLY A 118 -3.77 -9.31 0.35
N ASP A 119 -2.92 -10.35 0.26
CA ASP A 119 -1.81 -10.53 1.20
C ASP A 119 -0.64 -9.61 0.82
N ALA A 120 -0.38 -9.44 -0.46
CA ALA A 120 0.58 -8.45 -0.94
C ALA A 120 0.11 -7.03 -0.54
N ALA A 121 -1.17 -6.71 -0.71
CA ALA A 121 -1.75 -5.45 -0.27
C ALA A 121 -1.53 -5.21 1.23
N HIS A 122 -1.78 -6.22 2.06
CA HIS A 122 -1.56 -6.15 3.51
C HIS A 122 -0.07 -5.94 3.85
N LYS A 123 0.83 -6.73 3.24
CA LYS A 123 2.28 -6.61 3.49
C LYS A 123 2.81 -5.22 3.14
N LEU A 124 2.42 -4.67 1.99
CA LEU A 124 2.87 -3.35 1.53
C LEU A 124 2.34 -2.19 2.39
N THR A 125 1.29 -2.42 3.16
CA THR A 125 0.67 -1.39 4.01
C THR A 125 0.95 -1.56 5.49
N HIS A 126 1.49 -2.70 5.88
CA HIS A 126 1.84 -2.96 7.28
C HIS A 126 2.94 -1.98 7.75
N PRO A 127 2.86 -1.41 8.96
CA PRO A 127 3.86 -0.46 9.45
C PRO A 127 5.31 -0.97 9.36
N SER A 128 5.54 -2.26 9.61
CA SER A 128 6.88 -2.88 9.53
C SER A 128 7.44 -3.02 8.11
N SER A 129 6.68 -2.66 7.09
CA SER A 129 7.16 -2.71 5.70
C SER A 129 8.05 -1.53 5.33
N GLU A 130 7.93 -0.44 6.10
CA GLU A 130 8.71 0.80 5.90
C GLU A 130 8.70 1.30 4.44
N ILE A 131 7.60 1.03 3.72
CA ILE A 131 7.46 1.45 2.32
C ILE A 131 7.34 2.97 2.25
N GLU A 132 8.32 3.59 1.62
CA GLU A 132 8.32 5.04 1.42
C GLU A 132 7.18 5.51 0.52
N ARG A 133 6.60 6.63 0.90
CA ARG A 133 5.56 7.34 0.16
C ARG A 133 5.96 8.80 0.01
N THR A 134 6.05 9.27 -1.23
CA THR A 134 6.38 10.67 -1.51
C THR A 134 5.11 11.43 -1.86
N TYR A 135 4.94 12.59 -1.24
CA TYR A 135 3.82 13.49 -1.47
C TYR A 135 4.32 14.88 -1.87
N VAL A 136 3.57 15.55 -2.72
CA VAL A 136 3.71 16.98 -2.96
C VAL A 136 2.48 17.66 -2.38
N ALA A 137 2.69 18.52 -1.40
CA ALA A 137 1.69 19.39 -0.81
C ALA A 137 1.85 20.80 -1.38
N THR A 138 0.84 21.29 -2.11
CA THR A 138 0.75 22.71 -2.43
C THR A 138 0.14 23.41 -1.24
N VAL A 139 0.88 24.36 -0.66
CA VAL A 139 0.55 24.97 0.63
C VAL A 139 0.64 26.49 0.60
N ARG A 140 -0.07 27.15 1.52
CA ARG A 140 0.14 28.54 1.93
C ARG A 140 0.93 28.55 3.25
N GLY A 141 1.80 29.55 3.40
CA GLY A 141 2.66 29.71 4.56
C GLY A 141 4.13 29.90 4.17
N ASP A 142 5.06 29.60 5.09
CA ASP A 142 6.49 29.55 4.81
C ASP A 142 6.98 28.12 4.62
N GLY A 143 6.90 27.65 3.38
CA GLY A 143 7.32 26.29 3.03
C GLY A 143 8.82 26.04 3.22
N ALA A 144 9.68 27.07 3.18
CA ALA A 144 11.10 26.90 3.38
C ALA A 144 11.43 26.64 4.86
N ASP A 145 10.82 27.40 5.76
CA ASP A 145 10.94 27.19 7.21
C ASP A 145 10.36 25.84 7.62
N ALA A 146 9.16 25.54 7.13
CA ALA A 146 8.49 24.28 7.39
C ALA A 146 9.32 23.07 6.93
N ALA A 147 9.95 23.13 5.76
CA ALA A 147 10.83 22.05 5.27
C ALA A 147 12.04 21.84 6.21
N ARG A 148 12.65 22.92 6.71
CA ARG A 148 13.75 22.85 7.69
C ARG A 148 13.31 22.27 9.03
N ALA A 149 12.12 22.64 9.49
CA ALA A 149 11.55 22.11 10.73
C ALA A 149 11.17 20.64 10.58
N ALA A 150 10.52 20.25 9.48
CA ALA A 150 10.13 18.87 9.21
C ALA A 150 11.31 17.89 9.22
N MET A 151 12.47 18.30 8.72
CA MET A 151 13.69 17.47 8.73
C MET A 151 14.25 17.20 10.14
N LYS A 152 13.85 17.98 11.14
CA LYS A 152 14.22 17.76 12.56
C LYS A 152 13.25 16.83 13.28
N GLY A 153 12.17 16.46 12.62
CA GLY A 153 11.03 15.75 13.19
C GLY A 153 9.97 16.68 13.77
N VAL A 154 8.73 16.27 13.64
CA VAL A 154 7.55 16.99 14.12
C VAL A 154 6.77 16.08 15.06
N GLU A 155 6.54 16.52 16.29
CA GLU A 155 5.72 15.80 17.25
C GLU A 155 4.24 15.97 16.90
N LEU A 156 3.54 14.86 16.68
CA LEU A 156 2.11 14.82 16.49
C LEU A 156 1.46 14.07 17.66
N GLU A 157 0.13 14.10 17.77
CA GLU A 157 -0.61 13.44 18.87
C GLU A 157 -0.31 11.94 18.99
N ASP A 158 0.05 11.28 17.88
CA ASP A 158 0.35 9.84 17.79
C ASP A 158 1.85 9.55 17.62
N GLY A 159 2.70 10.50 18.00
CA GLY A 159 4.15 10.39 18.11
C GLY A 159 4.93 11.19 17.07
N LEU A 160 6.25 11.13 17.22
CA LEU A 160 7.20 11.84 16.35
C LEU A 160 7.12 11.33 14.92
N VAL A 161 6.98 12.24 13.97
CA VAL A 161 7.07 11.98 12.53
C VAL A 161 8.39 12.54 12.01
N MET A 162 9.21 11.67 11.40
CA MET A 162 10.47 12.05 10.77
C MET A 162 10.41 11.71 9.29
N PRO A 163 10.18 12.67 8.41
CA PRO A 163 10.28 12.45 6.97
C PRO A 163 11.70 12.00 6.58
N THR A 164 11.83 11.05 5.66
CA THR A 164 13.13 10.60 5.14
C THR A 164 13.72 11.59 4.14
N ALA A 165 12.90 12.44 3.53
CA ALA A 165 13.31 13.53 2.67
C ALA A 165 12.26 14.65 2.67
N VAL A 166 12.73 15.90 2.64
CA VAL A 166 11.86 17.08 2.48
C VAL A 166 12.52 18.07 1.54
N SER A 167 11.75 18.66 0.63
CA SER A 167 12.16 19.81 -0.14
C SER A 167 11.01 20.79 -0.31
N ALA A 168 11.31 22.08 -0.52
CA ALA A 168 10.30 23.10 -0.74
C ALA A 168 10.68 23.98 -1.93
N ARG A 169 9.71 24.24 -2.81
CA ARG A 169 9.86 25.10 -3.97
C ARG A 169 8.77 26.17 -3.95
N ARG A 170 9.19 27.43 -3.99
CA ARG A 170 8.25 28.56 -4.09
C ARG A 170 7.58 28.59 -5.45
N ILE A 171 6.24 28.65 -5.48
CA ILE A 171 5.43 28.68 -6.71
C ILE A 171 4.64 30.00 -6.86
N GLY A 172 4.65 30.83 -5.82
CA GLY A 172 3.98 32.14 -5.83
C GLY A 172 4.20 32.89 -4.52
N ARG A 173 3.54 34.05 -4.37
CA ARG A 173 3.60 34.82 -3.12
C ARG A 173 2.90 34.05 -2.02
N GLY A 174 3.64 33.62 -0.99
CA GLY A 174 3.13 32.83 0.13
C GLY A 174 2.63 31.42 -0.25
N ARG A 175 2.97 30.93 -1.47
CA ARG A 175 2.58 29.59 -1.94
C ARG A 175 3.80 28.76 -2.30
N TRP A 176 3.79 27.51 -1.87
CA TRP A 176 4.88 26.57 -2.02
C TRP A 176 4.38 25.17 -2.39
N ASP A 177 5.20 24.46 -3.17
CA ASP A 177 5.13 23.00 -3.26
C ASP A 177 6.16 22.46 -2.26
N VAL A 178 5.68 21.71 -1.27
CA VAL A 178 6.52 20.98 -0.31
C VAL A 178 6.43 19.50 -0.64
N GLU A 179 7.57 18.94 -1.04
CA GLU A 179 7.71 17.50 -1.28
C GLU A 179 8.21 16.83 0.00
N LEU A 180 7.50 15.79 0.43
CA LEU A 180 7.76 15.04 1.66
C LEU A 180 7.78 13.55 1.34
N THR A 181 8.81 12.83 1.84
CA THR A 181 8.85 11.37 1.80
C THR A 181 8.76 10.84 3.23
N ILE A 182 7.80 9.94 3.47
CA ILE A 182 7.56 9.29 4.76
C ILE A 182 7.54 7.78 4.59
N ALA A 183 8.01 7.04 5.59
CA ALA A 183 7.97 5.57 5.62
C ALA A 183 6.74 5.03 6.38
N GLU A 184 6.10 5.85 7.19
CA GLU A 184 4.87 5.53 7.90
C GLU A 184 3.63 5.84 7.04
N GLY A 185 2.45 5.53 7.53
CA GLY A 185 1.19 5.76 6.82
C GLY A 185 0.03 5.93 7.79
N LYS A 186 0.25 6.74 8.84
CA LYS A 186 -0.78 7.09 9.83
C LYS A 186 -1.92 7.88 9.17
N THR A 187 -3.06 7.91 9.82
CA THR A 187 -4.23 8.62 9.31
C THR A 187 -3.93 10.11 9.12
N ARG A 188 -4.12 10.62 7.89
CA ARG A 188 -3.92 12.03 7.51
C ARG A 188 -2.54 12.60 7.90
N GLU A 189 -1.53 11.74 8.01
CA GLU A 189 -0.21 12.07 8.56
C GLU A 189 0.43 13.32 7.92
N VAL A 190 0.51 13.37 6.57
CA VAL A 190 1.08 14.53 5.87
C VAL A 190 0.28 15.81 6.11
N ARG A 191 -1.05 15.74 6.18
CA ARG A 191 -1.88 16.94 6.45
C ARG A 191 -1.67 17.46 7.87
N ARG A 192 -1.66 16.56 8.87
CA ARG A 192 -1.38 16.92 10.27
C ARG A 192 0.03 17.48 10.45
N LEU A 193 1.00 16.91 9.71
CA LEU A 193 2.37 17.41 9.71
C LEU A 193 2.43 18.83 9.13
N CYS A 194 1.75 19.11 8.02
CA CYS A 194 1.66 20.45 7.47
C CYS A 194 0.96 21.42 8.42
N GLU A 195 -0.16 21.01 9.04
CA GLU A 195 -0.90 21.79 10.05
C GLU A 195 -0.03 22.13 11.25
N ALA A 196 0.77 21.17 11.77
CA ALA A 196 1.71 21.40 12.88
C ALA A 196 2.89 22.32 12.53
N LEU A 197 3.12 22.55 11.24
CA LEU A 197 4.13 23.47 10.70
C LEU A 197 3.53 24.80 10.20
N ASP A 198 2.32 25.15 10.63
CA ASP A 198 1.59 26.34 10.23
C ASP A 198 1.39 26.50 8.72
N LEU A 199 1.24 25.36 8.01
CA LEU A 199 0.97 25.33 6.58
C LEU A 199 -0.49 24.98 6.29
N GLU A 200 -1.17 25.80 5.50
CA GLU A 200 -2.49 25.50 4.95
C GLU A 200 -2.36 24.68 3.66
N VAL A 201 -2.85 23.43 3.67
CA VAL A 201 -2.78 22.53 2.50
C VAL A 201 -3.91 22.81 1.51
N GLU A 202 -3.59 23.40 0.37
CA GLU A 202 -4.52 23.63 -0.74
C GLU A 202 -4.71 22.34 -1.58
N ARG A 203 -3.62 21.60 -1.85
CA ARG A 203 -3.63 20.37 -2.64
C ARG A 203 -2.63 19.37 -2.09
N LEU A 204 -2.96 18.08 -2.11
CA LEU A 204 -2.05 17.00 -1.68
C LEU A 204 -2.07 15.87 -2.70
N VAL A 205 -0.92 15.56 -3.26
CA VAL A 205 -0.75 14.52 -4.29
C VAL A 205 0.30 13.51 -3.84
N ARG A 206 -0.05 12.23 -3.77
CA ARG A 206 0.95 11.17 -3.61
C ARG A 206 1.60 10.88 -4.96
N THR A 207 2.84 11.31 -5.14
CA THR A 207 3.59 11.17 -6.40
C THR A 207 4.33 9.84 -6.51
N LYS A 208 4.55 9.14 -5.36
CA LYS A 208 5.26 7.86 -5.33
C LYS A 208 4.74 6.96 -4.21
N PHE A 209 4.69 5.66 -4.46
CA PHE A 209 4.44 4.61 -3.48
C PHE A 209 5.45 3.47 -3.70
N GLY A 210 6.43 3.32 -2.81
CA GLY A 210 7.53 2.40 -3.00
C GLY A 210 8.22 2.61 -4.36
N PRO A 211 8.29 1.60 -5.24
CA PRO A 211 8.90 1.74 -6.56
C PRO A 211 8.00 2.46 -7.58
N VAL A 212 6.70 2.58 -7.31
CA VAL A 212 5.71 3.05 -8.28
C VAL A 212 5.60 4.57 -8.26
N LYS A 213 5.87 5.19 -9.41
CA LYS A 213 5.76 6.65 -9.62
C LYS A 213 4.49 6.99 -10.38
N LEU A 214 3.93 8.16 -10.07
CA LEU A 214 2.79 8.73 -10.79
C LEU A 214 3.15 8.98 -12.27
N GLY A 215 4.30 9.62 -12.50
CA GLY A 215 4.72 10.00 -13.84
C GLY A 215 3.71 10.94 -14.51
N THR A 216 3.41 10.66 -15.78
CA THR A 216 2.47 11.41 -16.62
C THR A 216 1.06 10.84 -16.63
N LEU A 217 0.73 9.88 -15.72
CA LEU A 217 -0.60 9.30 -15.66
C LEU A 217 -1.64 10.37 -15.30
N GLU A 218 -2.58 10.60 -16.18
CA GLU A 218 -3.64 11.60 -15.99
C GLU A 218 -4.57 11.26 -14.82
N SER A 219 -5.17 12.28 -14.21
CA SER A 219 -6.12 12.13 -13.10
C SER A 219 -7.32 11.26 -13.51
N GLY A 220 -7.66 10.30 -12.66
CA GLY A 220 -8.73 9.32 -12.90
C GLY A 220 -8.36 8.18 -13.87
N ARG A 221 -7.16 8.19 -14.44
CA ARG A 221 -6.70 7.13 -15.34
C ARG A 221 -5.94 6.04 -14.60
N THR A 222 -5.90 4.89 -15.25
CA THR A 222 -5.20 3.69 -14.75
C THR A 222 -4.11 3.25 -15.73
N ARG A 223 -3.13 2.51 -15.21
CA ARG A 223 -2.16 1.74 -15.97
C ARG A 223 -1.77 0.45 -15.23
N PRO A 224 -1.27 -0.58 -15.92
CA PRO A 224 -0.62 -1.70 -15.25
C PRO A 224 0.70 -1.27 -14.60
N LEU A 225 1.25 -2.11 -13.72
CA LEU A 225 2.65 -1.99 -13.31
C LEU A 225 3.58 -2.24 -14.49
N THR A 226 4.69 -1.54 -14.53
CA THR A 226 5.79 -1.89 -15.45
C THR A 226 6.46 -3.19 -15.00
N ALA A 227 7.21 -3.87 -15.87
CA ALA A 227 7.94 -5.10 -15.54
C ALA A 227 8.85 -4.88 -14.29
N ARG A 228 9.61 -3.77 -14.27
CA ARG A 228 10.47 -3.41 -13.15
C ARG A 228 9.71 -3.15 -11.84
N GLU A 229 8.58 -2.46 -11.90
CA GLU A 229 7.72 -2.23 -10.73
C GLU A 229 7.18 -3.57 -10.20
N THR A 230 6.77 -4.48 -11.09
CA THR A 230 6.29 -5.81 -10.75
C THR A 230 7.36 -6.64 -10.04
N GLU A 231 8.59 -6.67 -10.55
CA GLU A 231 9.71 -7.37 -9.93
C GLU A 231 10.00 -6.87 -8.52
N ILE A 232 10.07 -5.54 -8.33
CA ILE A 232 10.36 -4.94 -7.03
C ILE A 232 9.21 -5.19 -6.06
N ILE A 233 7.95 -5.02 -6.47
CA ILE A 233 6.78 -5.31 -5.64
C ILE A 233 6.77 -6.79 -5.24
N ALA A 234 7.06 -7.71 -6.16
CA ALA A 234 7.16 -9.13 -5.87
C ALA A 234 8.25 -9.45 -4.85
N ALA A 235 9.42 -8.79 -4.94
CA ALA A 235 10.49 -8.93 -3.97
C ALA A 235 10.08 -8.41 -2.58
N LEU A 236 9.48 -7.23 -2.48
CA LEU A 236 8.98 -6.63 -1.24
C LEU A 236 7.90 -7.49 -0.57
N THR A 237 7.06 -8.14 -1.36
CA THR A 237 5.99 -9.00 -0.84
C THR A 237 6.45 -10.43 -0.51
N LYS A 238 7.57 -10.91 -1.07
CA LYS A 238 8.19 -12.20 -0.71
C LYS A 238 9.01 -12.12 0.58
N SER A 239 9.72 -11.01 0.81
CA SER A 239 10.69 -10.82 1.90
C SER A 239 10.08 -10.54 3.28
N GLY A 240 8.89 -11.01 3.60
CA GLY A 240 8.29 -10.97 4.94
C GLY A 240 8.99 -11.86 5.97
N GLY A 241 10.32 -11.72 6.11
CA GLY A 241 11.15 -12.44 7.08
C GLY A 241 12.57 -11.91 7.13
N LYS A 242 12.83 -11.03 8.14
CA LYS A 242 14.15 -10.65 8.67
C LYS A 242 15.14 -9.99 7.71
N SER A 243 15.11 -8.66 7.63
CA SER A 243 16.32 -7.89 7.37
C SER A 243 17.27 -8.05 8.56
N LYS A 244 18.30 -8.92 8.43
CA LYS A 244 19.46 -8.87 9.32
C LYS A 244 20.37 -7.77 8.83
N ASN A 245 20.43 -6.67 9.55
CA ASN A 245 21.48 -5.68 9.45
C ASN A 245 22.83 -6.39 9.68
N THR A 246 23.60 -6.57 8.61
CA THR A 246 25.02 -6.95 8.68
C THR A 246 25.83 -5.66 8.81
N THR A 247 25.83 -5.08 10.00
CA THR A 247 26.86 -4.09 10.37
C THR A 247 28.14 -4.87 10.62
N GLY A 248 29.06 -4.82 9.67
CA GLY A 248 30.43 -5.31 9.82
C GLY A 248 31.17 -4.54 10.90
N GLY A 249 31.25 -5.12 12.09
CA GLY A 249 32.11 -4.66 13.15
C GLY A 249 33.57 -4.90 12.80
N ALA A 250 34.28 -3.88 12.36
CA ALA A 250 35.71 -3.89 12.26
C ALA A 250 36.32 -3.98 13.68
N ARG A 251 36.79 -5.15 14.03
CA ARG A 251 37.56 -5.46 15.26
C ARG A 251 38.92 -4.80 15.15
N ARG A 252 39.14 -3.66 15.81
CA ARG A 252 40.47 -3.09 16.04
C ARG A 252 41.16 -3.94 17.08
N GLU A 253 42.15 -4.72 16.68
CA GLU A 253 43.14 -5.32 17.55
C GLU A 253 44.01 -4.21 18.16
N ARG A 254 43.96 -4.07 19.47
CA ARG A 254 44.93 -3.30 20.25
C ARG A 254 46.06 -4.22 20.60
N ASN A 255 47.20 -4.05 19.93
CA ASN A 255 48.47 -4.60 20.34
C ASN A 255 48.92 -3.93 21.62
N HIS A 256 48.92 -4.66 22.72
CA HIS A 256 49.70 -4.35 23.91
C HIS A 256 51.11 -4.93 23.71
N ARG A 257 52.09 -4.08 23.46
CA ARG A 257 53.49 -4.40 23.71
C ARG A 257 53.91 -3.83 25.04
N ASN A 258 54.16 -4.76 25.94
CA ASN A 258 54.87 -4.61 27.19
C ASN A 258 56.38 -4.42 26.88
N SER A 259 57.06 -3.46 27.50
CA SER A 259 58.47 -3.56 27.83
C SER A 259 58.92 -2.44 28.79
N ARG A 260 59.28 -2.87 29.96
CA ARG A 260 60.26 -2.32 30.93
C ARG A 260 60.08 -0.89 31.45
#